data_01af56aeae8ead20c55d6d5979ad401f
#
_entry.id   01af56aeae8ead20c55d6d5979ad401f
#
_cell.length_a   1.000
_cell.length_b   1.000
_cell.length_c   1.000
_cell.angle_alpha   90.00
_cell.angle_beta   90.00
_cell.angle_gamma   90.00
#
_symmetry.space_group_name_H-M   'P 1'
#
loop_
_entity.id
_entity.type
_entity.pdbx_description
1 polymer ?
#
loop_
_entity_poly.entity_id
_entity_poly.type
_entity_poly.pdbx_seq_one_letter_code
_entity_poly.pdbx_strand_id
1 'polypeptide(L)'
;MCAVPTFIDTYEEGDKRLPKTWRMGQQYGSDGSILYCTGLVPGWEGKPLIYTKEVSNLENGGEAEGYRCGKYEIKMGTSRALDNDWVAMRYAEVYLMKAECILRTNGNAEEAAQLVNEVRKRAFDGDNKLSGADLLKTTNVNGVPVRFGILLDEWGREFALEGLRRSQLIRFDNNYTKGEWTFHEPSKETYLNLFPIPLSEIQANNKLEQNEGYK
;
A
#
# COMPACT_ATOMS: atom_id res chain seq x y z
N MET A 1 -12.14 4.48 2.02
CA MET A 1 -10.88 4.05 1.35
C MET A 1 -10.93 2.56 1.18
N CYS A 2 -10.66 2.04 0.00
CA CYS A 2 -10.56 0.61 -0.30
C CYS A 2 -9.25 0.29 -1.02
N ALA A 3 -8.85 -0.98 -0.99
CA ALA A 3 -7.73 -1.47 -1.77
C ALA A 3 -8.11 -1.65 -3.23
N VAL A 4 -7.18 -1.41 -4.14
CA VAL A 4 -7.34 -1.78 -5.55
C VAL A 4 -6.98 -3.27 -5.73
N PRO A 5 -7.67 -4.00 -6.63
CA PRO A 5 -7.47 -5.44 -6.82
C PRO A 5 -6.01 -5.83 -7.06
N THR A 6 -5.31 -5.09 -7.93
CA THR A 6 -3.91 -5.36 -8.28
C THR A 6 -2.95 -5.32 -7.08
N PHE A 7 -3.24 -4.49 -6.08
CA PHE A 7 -2.46 -4.48 -4.86
C PHE A 7 -2.77 -5.69 -3.96
N ILE A 8 -4.03 -6.08 -3.89
CA ILE A 8 -4.44 -7.29 -3.13
C ILE A 8 -3.80 -8.54 -3.72
N ASP A 9 -3.65 -8.61 -5.05
CA ASP A 9 -3.01 -9.74 -5.74
C ASP A 9 -1.50 -9.88 -5.45
N THR A 10 -0.87 -8.87 -4.83
CA THR A 10 0.52 -8.99 -4.35
C THR A 10 0.66 -9.85 -3.09
N TYR A 11 -0.42 -10.08 -2.35
CA TYR A 11 -0.36 -10.94 -1.16
C TYR A 11 -0.24 -12.40 -1.55
N GLU A 12 0.69 -13.09 -0.92
CA GLU A 12 0.94 -14.50 -1.13
C GLU A 12 -0.08 -15.36 -0.37
N GLU A 13 -0.30 -16.58 -0.83
CA GLU A 13 -1.15 -17.53 -0.12
C GLU A 13 -0.64 -17.75 1.32
N GLY A 14 -1.52 -17.70 2.29
CA GLY A 14 -1.19 -17.84 3.70
C GLY A 14 -0.63 -16.57 4.37
N ASP A 15 -0.52 -15.45 3.66
CA ASP A 15 -0.09 -14.18 4.26
C ASP A 15 -1.13 -13.64 5.23
N LYS A 16 -0.87 -13.80 6.52
CA LYS A 16 -1.76 -13.36 7.61
C LYS A 16 -1.98 -11.85 7.66
N ARG A 17 -1.16 -11.07 6.97
CA ARG A 17 -1.34 -9.61 6.89
C ARG A 17 -2.56 -9.24 6.07
N LEU A 18 -2.91 -10.07 5.06
CA LEU A 18 -4.09 -9.81 4.23
C LEU A 18 -5.37 -9.67 5.08
N PRO A 19 -5.80 -10.69 5.83
CA PRO A 19 -7.03 -10.59 6.64
C PRO A 19 -6.91 -9.64 7.84
N LYS A 20 -5.69 -9.31 8.30
CA LYS A 20 -5.48 -8.36 9.40
C LYS A 20 -5.51 -6.90 8.94
N THR A 21 -5.08 -6.64 7.70
CA THR A 21 -5.01 -5.30 7.14
C THR A 21 -6.33 -4.90 6.48
N TRP A 22 -7.06 -5.87 5.94
CA TRP A 22 -8.23 -5.62 5.11
C TRP A 22 -9.46 -6.34 5.65
N ARG A 23 -10.57 -5.62 5.73
CA ARG A 23 -11.89 -6.20 5.98
C ARG A 23 -12.43 -6.75 4.67
N MET A 24 -12.77 -8.02 4.68
CA MET A 24 -13.17 -8.81 3.50
C MET A 24 -14.43 -9.61 3.80
N GLY A 25 -15.18 -9.99 2.76
CA GLY A 25 -16.34 -10.85 2.87
C GLY A 25 -17.51 -10.22 3.63
N GLN A 26 -18.38 -11.07 4.18
CA GLN A 26 -19.57 -10.66 4.93
C GLN A 26 -19.21 -9.88 6.19
N GLN A 27 -19.85 -8.73 6.38
CA GLN A 27 -19.67 -7.91 7.57
C GLN A 27 -20.80 -8.17 8.57
N TYR A 28 -20.46 -8.09 9.86
CA TYR A 28 -21.37 -8.36 10.96
C TYR A 28 -21.36 -7.20 11.97
N GLY A 29 -22.51 -6.97 12.57
CA GLY A 29 -22.65 -6.07 13.70
C GLY A 29 -22.01 -6.65 14.97
N SER A 30 -21.92 -5.83 16.01
CA SER A 30 -21.39 -6.24 17.32
C SER A 30 -22.23 -7.32 18.01
N ASP A 31 -23.47 -7.45 17.62
CA ASP A 31 -24.44 -8.46 18.09
C ASP A 31 -24.41 -9.75 17.25
N GLY A 32 -23.53 -9.81 16.24
CA GLY A 32 -23.43 -10.94 15.30
C GLY A 32 -24.44 -10.91 14.15
N SER A 33 -25.30 -9.89 14.07
CA SER A 33 -26.24 -9.74 12.96
C SER A 33 -25.51 -9.40 11.66
N ILE A 34 -26.05 -9.85 10.53
CA ILE A 34 -25.56 -9.48 9.20
C ILE A 34 -25.78 -8.00 8.97
N LEU A 35 -24.73 -7.31 8.51
CA LEU A 35 -24.85 -5.93 8.07
C LEU A 35 -25.28 -5.86 6.60
N TYR A 36 -26.03 -4.83 6.29
CA TYR A 36 -26.53 -4.54 4.95
C TYR A 36 -26.03 -3.19 4.46
N CYS A 37 -25.96 -3.05 3.14
CA CYS A 37 -25.64 -1.78 2.50
C CYS A 37 -26.72 -0.74 2.81
N THR A 38 -26.30 0.50 3.03
CA THR A 38 -27.18 1.59 3.47
C THR A 38 -27.87 2.34 2.32
N GLY A 39 -27.46 2.05 1.07
CA GLY A 39 -27.96 2.72 -0.11
C GLY A 39 -27.31 4.08 -0.37
N LEU A 40 -26.14 4.36 0.23
CA LEU A 40 -25.34 5.54 -0.14
C LEU A 40 -24.99 5.55 -1.63
N VAL A 41 -24.88 4.35 -2.23
CA VAL A 41 -24.75 4.18 -3.66
C VAL A 41 -26.05 3.60 -4.21
N PRO A 42 -26.69 4.23 -5.21
CA PRO A 42 -27.96 3.74 -5.77
C PRO A 42 -27.90 2.29 -6.20
N GLY A 43 -28.93 1.52 -5.86
CA GLY A 43 -29.06 0.10 -6.20
C GLY A 43 -28.31 -0.86 -5.26
N TRP A 44 -27.72 -0.38 -4.17
CA TRP A 44 -27.07 -1.20 -3.15
C TRP A 44 -27.90 -1.39 -1.88
N GLU A 45 -28.90 -0.56 -1.63
CA GLU A 45 -29.75 -0.61 -0.45
C GLU A 45 -30.31 -2.01 -0.19
N GLY A 46 -30.21 -2.47 1.05
CA GLY A 46 -30.73 -3.76 1.52
C GLY A 46 -29.97 -4.99 1.02
N LYS A 47 -28.92 -4.83 0.22
CA LYS A 47 -28.02 -5.97 -0.09
C LYS A 47 -27.13 -6.29 1.09
N PRO A 48 -26.79 -7.57 1.34
CA PRO A 48 -25.80 -7.92 2.37
C PRO A 48 -24.48 -7.17 2.13
N LEU A 49 -23.88 -6.64 3.20
CA LEU A 49 -22.59 -5.93 3.11
C LEU A 49 -21.46 -6.95 3.04
N ILE A 50 -21.12 -7.35 1.81
CA ILE A 50 -20.07 -8.33 1.51
C ILE A 50 -18.94 -7.61 0.78
N TYR A 51 -17.86 -7.28 1.46
CA TYR A 51 -16.72 -6.64 0.80
C TYR A 51 -16.03 -7.60 -0.16
N THR A 52 -16.04 -7.24 -1.43
CA THR A 52 -15.39 -7.99 -2.53
C THR A 52 -14.03 -7.41 -2.85
N LYS A 53 -13.17 -8.19 -3.51
CA LYS A 53 -11.88 -7.67 -3.99
C LYS A 53 -12.06 -6.66 -5.12
N GLU A 54 -13.03 -6.91 -5.97
CA GLU A 54 -13.26 -6.15 -7.19
C GLU A 54 -13.75 -4.73 -6.91
N VAL A 55 -13.30 -3.80 -7.75
CA VAL A 55 -13.71 -2.40 -7.77
C VAL A 55 -14.04 -2.07 -9.22
N SER A 56 -15.28 -1.71 -9.51
CA SER A 56 -15.73 -1.43 -10.87
C SER A 56 -15.29 -0.05 -11.35
N ASN A 57 -15.27 0.92 -10.43
CA ASN A 57 -14.95 2.31 -10.72
C ASN A 57 -14.49 3.04 -9.46
N LEU A 58 -13.51 3.97 -9.57
CA LEU A 58 -13.03 4.75 -8.42
C LEU A 58 -14.01 5.85 -8.00
N GLU A 59 -14.76 6.43 -8.93
CA GLU A 59 -15.67 7.54 -8.67
C GLU A 59 -17.06 7.06 -8.22
N ASN A 60 -17.53 5.97 -8.84
CA ASN A 60 -18.89 5.46 -8.67
C ASN A 60 -18.91 3.98 -8.26
N GLY A 61 -17.88 3.52 -7.55
CA GLY A 61 -17.81 2.15 -7.07
C GLY A 61 -18.95 1.81 -6.12
N GLY A 62 -19.35 0.54 -6.12
CA GLY A 62 -20.42 0.03 -5.26
C GLY A 62 -20.09 0.12 -3.77
N GLU A 63 -21.14 0.17 -2.93
CA GLU A 63 -20.97 0.31 -1.47
C GLU A 63 -20.16 -0.84 -0.85
N ALA A 64 -20.24 -2.04 -1.40
CA ALA A 64 -19.50 -3.21 -0.95
C ALA A 64 -18.27 -3.54 -1.80
N GLU A 65 -17.94 -2.76 -2.83
CA GLU A 65 -16.78 -2.99 -3.68
C GLU A 65 -15.47 -2.56 -3.03
N GLY A 66 -14.44 -3.37 -3.22
CA GLY A 66 -13.09 -3.19 -2.68
C GLY A 66 -12.99 -3.53 -1.18
N TYR A 67 -11.93 -4.23 -0.81
CA TYR A 67 -11.63 -4.50 0.61
C TYR A 67 -11.39 -3.21 1.37
N ARG A 68 -11.90 -3.11 2.59
CA ARG A 68 -11.84 -1.91 3.42
C ARG A 68 -10.69 -1.94 4.42
N CYS A 69 -10.20 -0.77 4.82
CA CYS A 69 -9.19 -0.65 5.86
C CYS A 69 -9.61 -1.33 7.16
N GLY A 70 -8.79 -2.23 7.66
CA GLY A 70 -8.96 -2.92 8.94
C GLY A 70 -7.74 -2.85 9.83
N LYS A 71 -6.68 -2.17 9.38
CA LYS A 71 -5.36 -2.21 10.04
C LYS A 71 -5.34 -1.56 11.42
N TYR A 72 -6.05 -0.47 11.62
CA TYR A 72 -6.14 0.17 12.92
C TYR A 72 -7.44 -0.23 13.58
N GLU A 73 -7.34 -0.72 14.82
CA GLU A 73 -8.53 -1.10 15.59
C GLU A 73 -9.41 0.13 15.85
N ILE A 74 -10.70 -0.05 15.59
CA ILE A 74 -11.72 0.94 15.97
C ILE A 74 -12.36 0.43 17.24
N LYS A 75 -12.08 1.09 18.35
CA LYS A 75 -12.64 0.75 19.66
C LYS A 75 -14.14 0.97 19.68
N MET A 76 -14.88 -0.02 20.11
CA MET A 76 -16.33 0.06 20.22
C MET A 76 -16.77 1.22 21.13
N GLY A 77 -17.80 1.95 20.70
CA GLY A 77 -18.33 3.10 21.44
C GLY A 77 -17.59 4.42 21.22
N THR A 78 -16.52 4.43 20.39
CA THR A 78 -15.89 5.69 19.97
C THR A 78 -16.62 6.31 18.78
N SER A 79 -16.70 7.65 18.71
CA SER A 79 -17.40 8.35 17.63
C SER A 79 -16.46 8.85 16.53
N ARG A 80 -15.60 9.82 16.83
CA ARG A 80 -14.75 10.48 15.83
C ARG A 80 -13.28 10.54 16.17
N ALA A 81 -12.92 10.45 17.44
CA ALA A 81 -11.55 10.43 17.91
C ALA A 81 -11.23 9.07 18.54
N LEU A 82 -10.15 8.47 18.10
CA LEU A 82 -9.60 7.25 18.67
C LEU A 82 -8.44 7.64 19.58
N ASP A 83 -8.18 6.80 20.59
CA ASP A 83 -7.11 6.97 21.56
C ASP A 83 -5.83 6.19 21.19
N ASN A 84 -5.81 5.57 20.01
CA ASN A 84 -4.63 4.89 19.47
C ASN A 84 -3.75 5.87 18.67
N ASP A 85 -2.44 5.76 18.89
CA ASP A 85 -1.46 6.61 18.24
C ASP A 85 -1.25 6.25 16.77
N TRP A 86 -0.88 7.26 15.98
CA TRP A 86 -0.36 7.04 14.65
C TRP A 86 1.11 6.62 14.72
N VAL A 87 1.43 5.50 14.11
CA VAL A 87 2.80 4.98 14.05
C VAL A 87 3.60 5.78 13.02
N ALA A 88 4.52 6.61 13.49
CA ALA A 88 5.40 7.38 12.61
C ALA A 88 6.52 6.53 12.00
N MET A 89 7.10 5.62 12.80
CA MET A 89 8.13 4.66 12.37
C MET A 89 8.06 3.41 13.25
N ARG A 90 8.37 2.24 12.67
CA ARG A 90 8.44 0.97 13.41
C ARG A 90 9.62 0.12 12.95
N TYR A 91 10.04 -0.80 13.80
CA TYR A 91 11.28 -1.54 13.60
C TYR A 91 11.32 -2.39 12.30
N ALA A 92 10.15 -2.84 11.81
CA ALA A 92 10.06 -3.49 10.51
C ALA A 92 10.56 -2.59 9.36
N GLU A 93 10.37 -1.27 9.47
CA GLU A 93 10.89 -0.31 8.49
C GLU A 93 12.42 -0.30 8.48
N VAL A 94 13.05 -0.36 9.65
CA VAL A 94 14.52 -0.42 9.77
C VAL A 94 15.07 -1.68 9.11
N TYR A 95 14.43 -2.83 9.30
CA TYR A 95 14.82 -4.07 8.64
C TYR A 95 14.75 -3.96 7.12
N LEU A 96 13.62 -3.48 6.58
CA LEU A 96 13.47 -3.38 5.13
C LEU A 96 14.36 -2.28 4.54
N MET A 97 14.58 -1.15 5.23
CA MET A 97 15.54 -0.13 4.81
C MET A 97 16.96 -0.69 4.74
N LYS A 98 17.40 -1.42 5.77
CA LYS A 98 18.73 -2.03 5.76
C LYS A 98 18.87 -3.03 4.62
N ALA A 99 17.86 -3.88 4.40
CA ALA A 99 17.85 -4.82 3.28
C ALA A 99 17.94 -4.11 1.92
N GLU A 100 17.16 -3.03 1.73
CA GLU A 100 17.19 -2.21 0.52
C GLU A 100 18.57 -1.58 0.31
N CYS A 101 19.20 -1.02 1.35
CA CYS A 101 20.55 -0.46 1.27
C CYS A 101 21.58 -1.50 0.84
N ILE A 102 21.55 -2.70 1.45
CA ILE A 102 22.47 -3.79 1.09
C ILE A 102 22.35 -4.13 -0.39
N LEU A 103 21.13 -4.32 -0.89
CA LEU A 103 20.89 -4.63 -2.30
C LEU A 103 21.34 -3.52 -3.25
N ARG A 104 21.08 -2.25 -2.90
CA ARG A 104 21.44 -1.10 -3.75
C ARG A 104 22.94 -0.84 -3.79
N THR A 105 23.68 -1.21 -2.76
CA THR A 105 25.15 -1.09 -2.69
C THR A 105 25.87 -2.34 -3.17
N ASN A 106 25.16 -3.30 -3.79
CA ASN A 106 25.67 -4.60 -4.23
C ASN A 106 26.33 -5.41 -3.09
N GLY A 107 25.79 -5.27 -1.87
CA GLY A 107 26.18 -6.06 -0.72
C GLY A 107 25.66 -7.50 -0.78
N ASN A 108 25.80 -8.22 0.33
CA ASN A 108 25.40 -9.62 0.41
C ASN A 108 23.85 -9.76 0.38
N ALA A 109 23.32 -10.26 -0.73
CA ALA A 109 21.90 -10.45 -0.91
C ALA A 109 21.26 -11.44 0.09
N GLU A 110 22.02 -12.44 0.57
CA GLU A 110 21.51 -13.36 1.60
C GLU A 110 21.37 -12.67 2.96
N GLU A 111 22.24 -11.72 3.30
CA GLU A 111 22.05 -10.86 4.49
C GLU A 111 20.78 -10.01 4.34
N ALA A 112 20.54 -9.44 3.17
CA ALA A 112 19.31 -8.71 2.91
C ALA A 112 18.06 -9.61 3.04
N ALA A 113 18.12 -10.85 2.52
CA ALA A 113 17.03 -11.81 2.64
C ALA A 113 16.76 -12.20 4.10
N GLN A 114 17.78 -12.37 4.92
CA GLN A 114 17.59 -12.63 6.35
C GLN A 114 16.80 -11.50 7.04
N LEU A 115 17.11 -10.24 6.73
CA LEU A 115 16.39 -9.08 7.30
C LEU A 115 14.93 -9.05 6.84
N VAL A 116 14.67 -9.31 5.56
CA VAL A 116 13.29 -9.40 5.03
C VAL A 116 12.55 -10.55 5.69
N ASN A 117 13.19 -11.70 5.88
CA ASN A 117 12.60 -12.87 6.50
C ASN A 117 12.27 -12.66 7.99
N GLU A 118 12.99 -11.79 8.70
CA GLU A 118 12.61 -11.38 10.06
C GLU A 118 11.24 -10.67 10.08
N VAL A 119 10.92 -9.90 9.04
CA VAL A 119 9.60 -9.30 8.89
C VAL A 119 8.55 -10.36 8.50
N ARG A 120 8.90 -11.26 7.58
CA ARG A 120 8.00 -12.28 7.04
C ARG A 120 7.61 -13.37 8.04
N LYS A 121 8.49 -13.76 8.95
CA LYS A 121 8.24 -14.89 9.88
C LYS A 121 7.00 -14.74 10.74
N ARG A 122 6.52 -13.52 10.98
CA ARG A 122 5.26 -13.26 11.71
C ARG A 122 4.03 -13.26 10.79
N ALA A 123 4.26 -13.14 9.48
CA ALA A 123 3.21 -13.07 8.48
C ALA A 123 2.76 -14.44 7.99
N PHE A 124 3.59 -15.47 8.12
CA PHE A 124 3.31 -16.81 7.63
C PHE A 124 3.43 -17.86 8.73
N ASP A 125 2.68 -18.95 8.58
CA ASP A 125 2.90 -20.19 9.32
C ASP A 125 3.85 -21.07 8.50
N GLY A 126 5.00 -21.44 9.09
CA GLY A 126 5.97 -22.26 8.40
C GLY A 126 7.08 -21.49 7.69
N ASP A 127 7.74 -22.15 6.75
CA ASP A 127 8.98 -21.69 6.13
C ASP A 127 8.70 -21.02 4.77
N ASN A 128 8.13 -19.83 4.80
CA ASN A 128 7.94 -19.00 3.60
C ASN A 128 9.03 -17.93 3.50
N LYS A 129 10.28 -18.41 3.31
CA LYS A 129 11.46 -17.56 3.24
C LYS A 129 11.79 -17.19 1.80
N LEU A 130 12.28 -15.97 1.64
CA LEU A 130 12.94 -15.51 0.43
C LEU A 130 14.44 -15.76 0.52
N SER A 131 15.07 -16.10 -0.59
CA SER A 131 16.52 -16.15 -0.76
C SER A 131 17.06 -14.81 -1.26
N GLY A 132 18.36 -14.60 -1.15
CA GLY A 132 19.04 -13.46 -1.78
C GLY A 132 18.81 -13.42 -3.29
N ALA A 133 18.80 -14.59 -3.94
CA ALA A 133 18.52 -14.69 -5.38
C ALA A 133 17.12 -14.22 -5.74
N ASP A 134 16.11 -14.44 -4.87
CA ASP A 134 14.76 -13.93 -5.08
C ASP A 134 14.74 -12.39 -5.03
N LEU A 135 15.41 -11.80 -4.06
CA LEU A 135 15.45 -10.35 -3.90
C LEU A 135 16.18 -9.62 -5.03
N LEU A 136 17.11 -10.30 -5.72
CA LEU A 136 17.84 -9.74 -6.86
C LEU A 136 17.02 -9.74 -8.16
N LYS A 137 15.89 -10.44 -8.21
CA LYS A 137 15.05 -10.51 -9.41
C LYS A 137 14.46 -9.15 -9.78
N THR A 138 14.44 -8.88 -11.06
CA THR A 138 13.58 -7.87 -11.64
C THR A 138 12.21 -8.51 -11.87
N THR A 139 11.16 -7.92 -11.31
CA THR A 139 9.78 -8.41 -11.47
C THR A 139 8.92 -7.34 -12.13
N ASN A 140 7.83 -7.76 -12.74
CA ASN A 140 6.84 -6.82 -13.24
C ASN A 140 6.02 -6.28 -12.07
N VAL A 141 6.03 -4.97 -11.88
CA VAL A 141 5.17 -4.28 -10.89
C VAL A 141 4.41 -3.18 -11.63
N ASN A 142 3.11 -3.22 -11.59
CA ASN A 142 2.24 -2.27 -12.31
C ASN A 142 2.63 -2.15 -13.79
N GLY A 143 2.78 -3.27 -14.49
CA GLY A 143 3.05 -3.30 -15.94
C GLY A 143 4.51 -3.00 -16.35
N VAL A 144 5.36 -2.57 -15.44
CA VAL A 144 6.76 -2.21 -15.75
C VAL A 144 7.77 -3.06 -15.00
N PRO A 145 8.95 -3.36 -15.59
CA PRO A 145 10.00 -4.09 -14.90
C PRO A 145 10.61 -3.24 -13.77
N VAL A 146 10.67 -3.79 -12.57
CA VAL A 146 11.22 -3.15 -11.38
C VAL A 146 12.33 -4.01 -10.79
N ARG A 147 13.51 -3.42 -10.66
CA ARG A 147 14.62 -4.06 -9.94
C ARG A 147 14.27 -4.19 -8.47
N PHE A 148 14.52 -5.36 -7.89
CA PHE A 148 14.10 -5.69 -6.51
C PHE A 148 12.59 -5.60 -6.28
N GLY A 149 11.78 -5.89 -7.28
CA GLY A 149 10.31 -5.72 -7.19
C GLY A 149 9.68 -6.59 -6.10
N ILE A 150 10.24 -7.77 -5.78
CA ILE A 150 9.80 -8.60 -4.63
C ILE A 150 9.95 -7.82 -3.31
N LEU A 151 11.03 -7.06 -3.13
CA LEU A 151 11.21 -6.21 -1.95
C LEU A 151 10.20 -5.04 -1.95
N LEU A 152 9.90 -4.46 -3.11
CA LEU A 152 8.87 -3.42 -3.23
C LEU A 152 7.48 -3.94 -2.83
N ASP A 153 7.15 -5.17 -3.20
CA ASP A 153 5.89 -5.80 -2.81
C ASP A 153 5.86 -6.11 -1.32
N GLU A 154 6.98 -6.56 -0.75
CA GLU A 154 7.09 -6.76 0.69
C GLU A 154 6.92 -5.45 1.49
N TRP A 155 7.52 -4.36 1.03
CA TRP A 155 7.27 -3.02 1.55
C TRP A 155 5.79 -2.65 1.49
N GLY A 156 5.14 -2.92 0.36
CA GLY A 156 3.73 -2.62 0.17
C GLY A 156 2.83 -3.36 1.14
N ARG A 157 3.01 -4.69 1.25
CA ARG A 157 2.22 -5.55 2.15
C ARG A 157 2.41 -5.18 3.62
N GLU A 158 3.66 -4.93 4.02
CA GLU A 158 3.99 -4.61 5.40
C GLU A 158 3.46 -3.24 5.83
N PHE A 159 3.61 -2.23 4.98
CA PHE A 159 3.29 -0.84 5.27
C PHE A 159 2.03 -0.34 4.58
N ALA A 160 1.14 -1.24 4.18
CA ALA A 160 -0.17 -0.85 3.66
C ALA A 160 -0.86 0.11 4.64
N LEU A 161 -1.39 1.23 4.12
CA LEU A 161 -2.10 2.28 4.88
C LEU A 161 -1.23 3.11 5.86
N GLU A 162 0.10 2.98 5.83
CA GLU A 162 1.01 3.77 6.68
C GLU A 162 1.66 4.97 5.96
N GLY A 163 1.18 5.33 4.77
CA GLY A 163 1.61 6.55 4.07
C GLY A 163 2.91 6.43 3.26
N LEU A 164 3.59 5.29 3.29
CA LEU A 164 4.93 5.13 2.68
C LEU A 164 4.91 4.75 1.19
N ARG A 165 3.76 4.30 0.64
CA ARG A 165 3.72 3.67 -0.69
C ARG A 165 4.21 4.57 -1.81
N ARG A 166 3.84 5.86 -1.82
CA ARG A 166 4.29 6.81 -2.86
C ARG A 166 5.81 6.91 -2.91
N SER A 167 6.46 7.10 -1.78
CA SER A 167 7.93 7.21 -1.71
C SER A 167 8.64 5.92 -2.11
N GLN A 168 8.06 4.76 -1.78
CA GLN A 168 8.55 3.45 -2.23
C GLN A 168 8.47 3.33 -3.74
N LEU A 169 7.32 3.60 -4.35
CA LEU A 169 7.13 3.53 -5.80
C LEU A 169 8.05 4.48 -6.57
N ILE A 170 8.36 5.66 -6.01
CA ILE A 170 9.33 6.60 -6.60
C ILE A 170 10.76 6.01 -6.55
N ARG A 171 11.17 5.46 -5.40
CA ARG A 171 12.53 4.90 -5.23
C ARG A 171 12.78 3.65 -6.08
N PHE A 172 11.73 2.87 -6.35
CA PHE A 172 11.82 1.66 -7.15
C PHE A 172 11.47 1.97 -8.62
N ASP A 173 12.49 2.38 -9.37
CA ASP A 173 12.49 2.61 -10.82
C ASP A 173 11.45 3.62 -11.33
N ASN A 174 11.05 4.58 -10.47
CA ASN A 174 10.00 5.56 -10.76
C ASN A 174 8.65 4.90 -11.12
N ASN A 175 8.35 3.76 -10.51
CA ASN A 175 7.09 3.04 -10.74
C ASN A 175 5.86 3.93 -10.50
N TYR A 176 5.97 4.94 -9.62
CA TYR A 176 4.90 5.90 -9.37
C TYR A 176 4.39 6.60 -10.63
N THR A 177 5.30 7.04 -11.50
CA THR A 177 4.95 7.77 -12.73
C THR A 177 4.93 6.89 -13.97
N LYS A 178 5.63 5.77 -13.97
CA LYS A 178 5.74 4.86 -15.11
C LYS A 178 4.74 3.71 -15.09
N GLY A 179 4.25 3.35 -13.89
CA GLY A 179 3.39 2.19 -13.70
C GLY A 179 2.08 2.30 -14.47
N GLU A 180 1.62 1.19 -15.01
CA GLU A 180 0.31 1.05 -15.62
C GLU A 180 -0.72 0.83 -14.50
N TRP A 181 -1.60 1.79 -14.31
CA TRP A 181 -2.59 1.78 -13.24
C TRP A 181 -3.95 1.35 -13.76
N THR A 182 -4.66 0.52 -13.02
CA THR A 182 -5.97 -0.01 -13.47
C THR A 182 -7.00 1.09 -13.76
N PHE A 183 -6.92 2.21 -13.05
CA PHE A 183 -7.97 3.23 -13.09
C PHE A 183 -7.51 4.60 -13.60
N HIS A 184 -6.26 4.73 -14.02
CA HIS A 184 -5.76 5.94 -14.66
C HIS A 184 -4.53 5.64 -15.51
N GLU A 185 -4.33 6.44 -16.54
CA GLU A 185 -3.16 6.34 -17.39
C GLU A 185 -1.88 6.74 -16.65
N PRO A 186 -0.74 6.12 -16.97
CA PRO A 186 0.54 6.55 -16.43
C PRO A 186 0.87 7.96 -16.89
N SER A 187 1.28 8.82 -15.96
CA SER A 187 1.67 10.20 -16.28
C SER A 187 2.94 10.27 -17.11
N LYS A 188 3.87 9.33 -16.93
CA LYS A 188 5.22 9.26 -17.53
C LYS A 188 6.13 10.45 -17.20
N GLU A 189 5.61 11.48 -16.57
CA GLU A 189 6.27 12.74 -16.24
C GLU A 189 6.97 12.66 -14.89
N THR A 190 8.29 12.53 -14.91
CA THR A 190 9.09 12.30 -13.69
C THR A 190 9.10 13.49 -12.73
N TYR A 191 8.81 14.71 -13.20
CA TYR A 191 8.69 15.87 -12.30
C TYR A 191 7.59 15.70 -11.26
N LEU A 192 6.56 14.92 -11.55
CA LEU A 192 5.47 14.59 -10.62
C LEU A 192 5.92 13.76 -9.42
N ASN A 193 7.16 13.26 -9.39
CA ASN A 193 7.76 12.67 -8.21
C ASN A 193 8.00 13.69 -7.09
N LEU A 194 8.10 14.97 -7.44
CA LEU A 194 8.19 16.08 -6.48
C LEU A 194 6.83 16.78 -6.37
N PHE A 195 6.58 17.43 -5.26
CA PHE A 195 5.47 18.35 -5.15
C PHE A 195 5.90 19.75 -5.63
N PRO A 196 4.96 20.55 -6.17
CA PRO A 196 5.24 21.95 -6.43
C PRO A 196 5.51 22.69 -5.11
N ILE A 197 6.41 23.68 -5.15
CA ILE A 197 6.57 24.61 -4.02
C ILE A 197 5.29 25.46 -3.95
N PRO A 198 4.64 25.60 -2.77
CA PRO A 198 3.45 26.42 -2.65
C PRO A 198 3.68 27.86 -3.17
N LEU A 199 2.72 28.40 -3.89
CA LEU A 199 2.83 29.75 -4.47
C LEU A 199 3.08 30.81 -3.39
N SER A 200 2.50 30.66 -2.21
CA SER A 200 2.72 31.53 -1.06
C SER A 200 4.20 31.60 -0.64
N GLU A 201 4.92 30.48 -0.71
CA GLU A 201 6.35 30.42 -0.34
C GLU A 201 7.20 31.12 -1.39
N ILE A 202 6.89 30.93 -2.69
CA ILE A 202 7.59 31.61 -3.78
C ILE A 202 7.37 33.12 -3.70
N GLN A 203 6.14 33.56 -3.39
CA GLN A 203 5.83 34.98 -3.24
C GLN A 203 6.49 35.62 -2.01
N ALA A 204 6.65 34.86 -0.93
CA ALA A 204 7.31 35.32 0.29
C ALA A 204 8.84 35.37 0.16
N ASN A 205 9.42 34.56 -0.71
CA ASN A 205 10.87 34.47 -0.90
C ASN A 205 11.24 34.46 -2.40
N ASN A 206 11.61 35.59 -2.92
CA ASN A 206 11.97 35.80 -4.33
C ASN A 206 13.25 35.06 -4.78
N LYS A 207 13.96 34.38 -3.89
CA LYS A 207 15.08 33.50 -4.19
C LYS A 207 14.67 32.07 -4.45
N LEU A 208 13.40 31.70 -4.17
CA LEU A 208 12.89 30.39 -4.49
C LEU A 208 12.50 30.31 -5.96
N GLU A 209 12.97 29.25 -6.60
CA GLU A 209 12.52 28.87 -7.93
C GLU A 209 11.63 27.64 -7.84
N GLN A 210 10.56 27.64 -8.63
CA GLN A 210 9.65 26.49 -8.72
C GLN A 210 10.38 25.28 -9.27
N ASN A 211 9.99 24.09 -8.78
CA ASN A 211 10.48 22.83 -9.32
C ASN A 211 10.20 22.73 -10.83
N GLU A 212 11.14 22.11 -11.55
CA GLU A 212 10.99 21.88 -12.98
C GLU A 212 9.67 21.13 -13.28
N GLY A 213 9.01 21.49 -14.38
CA GLY A 213 7.72 20.95 -14.78
C GLY A 213 6.50 21.66 -14.17
N TYR A 214 6.70 22.52 -13.16
CA TYR A 214 5.65 23.35 -12.53
C TYR A 214 5.82 24.85 -12.80
N LYS A 215 6.76 25.21 -13.67
CA LYS A 215 7.02 26.60 -14.07
C LYS A 215 5.99 27.11 -15.08
#